data_b1eea666e3e13db5e613ac48e9022e44
#
_entry.id   b1eea666e3e13db5e613ac48e9022e44
#
_cell.length_a   1.000
_cell.length_b   1.000
_cell.length_c   1.000
_cell.angle_alpha   90.00
_cell.angle_beta   90.00
_cell.angle_gamma   90.00
#
_symmetry.space_group_name_H-M   'P 1'
#
loop_
_entity.id
_entity.type
_entity.pdbx_description
1 polymer ?
#
loop_
_entity_poly.entity_id
_entity_poly.type
_entity_poly.pdbx_seq_one_letter_code
_entity_poly.pdbx_strand_id
1 'polypeptide(L)'
;MQLEAFRIQNYKRISDTGLISCRDLMAFVGKNEAGKSAIFRGLSKLNPSDGQKYDGLKEFPRRRYTEEFALRDWPVATCIFSIDQEEKDELIEICPILKDIQEVEVTRYYSSKLEVCFKPKSDIVFPLSNNFRKCIDEIIKRTQDLTAPDGKGEILGQMKQTIPNELEQLKKRIPKDNSIVPNGLLDQAHKIITTKTNEDWQKQLFDPIVLQLQHLIEQNSIHESTEDAVTWIKENLPKFIYFEDYNVINSAIYIPTFVQQSGNSQKDPKARTSLCLFKHVGLDVAKFANIGRHQPNQGENQEIRRQIDERAILASSASSAMTQKFGDWWDQHRHQFRYQIDGDYFRVWVSDEQDPSWIELEQRSAGMQYFFSFFLIFLVEAEGAHANSILLLDEPALHLHGTAQAKVVKFLEKLSKNNQTFYSTHSPFMVDVDHLENVRVVFEDKDGTTKISEDVWPRDSDTLFPLQAALGYQLAQSLFLSKRQIIVEGITDLWL
;
A
#
# COMPACT_ATOMS: atom_id res chain seq x y z
N MET A 1 -8.72 -0.45 -5.85
CA MET A 1 -8.83 -1.25 -4.59
C MET A 1 -8.78 -0.33 -3.39
N GLN A 2 -9.75 -0.41 -2.48
CA GLN A 2 -9.86 0.38 -1.24
C GLN A 2 -9.63 -0.53 -0.02
N LEU A 3 -8.88 -0.08 0.98
CA LEU A 3 -8.63 -0.84 2.20
C LEU A 3 -9.85 -0.76 3.13
N GLU A 4 -10.53 -1.90 3.34
CA GLU A 4 -11.70 -2.00 4.20
C GLU A 4 -11.36 -2.37 5.64
N ALA A 5 -10.32 -3.19 5.81
CA ALA A 5 -9.87 -3.58 7.13
C ALA A 5 -8.40 -4.04 7.12
N PHE A 6 -7.74 -3.92 8.27
CA PHE A 6 -6.40 -4.49 8.46
C PHE A 6 -6.26 -5.21 9.80
N ARG A 7 -5.24 -6.04 9.90
CA ARG A 7 -4.80 -6.74 11.11
C ARG A 7 -3.30 -6.78 11.17
N ILE A 8 -2.70 -6.44 12.29
CA ILE A 8 -1.26 -6.56 12.54
C ILE A 8 -1.03 -7.64 13.60
N GLN A 9 -0.11 -8.54 13.32
CA GLN A 9 0.21 -9.66 14.19
C GLN A 9 1.73 -9.82 14.33
N ASN A 10 2.17 -10.34 15.47
CA ASN A 10 3.57 -10.73 15.69
C ASN A 10 4.60 -9.62 15.40
N TYR A 11 4.27 -8.36 15.68
CA TYR A 11 5.13 -7.22 15.35
C TYR A 11 5.45 -6.38 16.59
N LYS A 12 6.71 -6.33 17.01
CA LYS A 12 7.18 -5.60 18.20
C LYS A 12 6.38 -5.96 19.46
N ARG A 13 5.61 -5.00 20.03
CA ARG A 13 4.70 -5.24 21.17
C ARG A 13 3.30 -5.67 20.76
N ILE A 14 3.04 -5.80 19.46
CA ILE A 14 1.74 -6.22 18.94
C ILE A 14 1.73 -7.74 18.81
N SER A 15 0.96 -8.41 19.64
CA SER A 15 0.69 -9.84 19.46
C SER A 15 -0.36 -10.04 18.37
N ASP A 16 -1.47 -9.32 18.48
CA ASP A 16 -2.58 -9.34 17.55
C ASP A 16 -3.51 -8.15 17.82
N THR A 17 -3.78 -7.32 16.81
CA THR A 17 -4.73 -6.20 16.91
C THR A 17 -6.19 -6.64 16.80
N GLY A 18 -6.46 -7.85 16.30
CA GLY A 18 -7.73 -8.17 15.67
C GLY A 18 -7.90 -7.48 14.31
N LEU A 19 -9.03 -7.71 13.68
CA LEU A 19 -9.39 -7.04 12.43
C LEU A 19 -9.96 -5.66 12.77
N ILE A 20 -9.38 -4.60 12.21
CA ILE A 20 -9.74 -3.20 12.43
C ILE A 20 -10.35 -2.65 11.14
N SER A 21 -11.59 -2.17 11.22
CA SER A 21 -12.28 -1.57 10.09
C SER A 21 -11.64 -0.22 9.70
N CYS A 22 -11.55 0.02 8.39
CA CYS A 22 -10.97 1.23 7.80
C CYS A 22 -12.03 2.14 7.17
N ARG A 23 -11.69 3.43 7.10
CA ARG A 23 -12.40 4.47 6.37
C ARG A 23 -11.40 5.31 5.59
N ASP A 24 -11.87 6.30 4.83
CA ASP A 24 -10.98 7.16 4.04
C ASP A 24 -10.04 7.99 4.91
N LEU A 25 -10.54 8.50 6.04
CA LEU A 25 -9.74 9.21 7.05
C LEU A 25 -9.86 8.49 8.38
N MET A 26 -8.72 8.21 9.04
CA MET A 26 -8.71 7.60 10.37
C MET A 26 -7.67 8.24 11.30
N ALA A 27 -8.07 8.50 12.53
CA ALA A 27 -7.22 9.00 13.61
C ALA A 27 -6.89 7.88 14.61
N PHE A 28 -5.61 7.59 14.82
CA PHE A 28 -5.14 6.66 15.85
C PHE A 28 -4.69 7.44 17.07
N VAL A 29 -5.51 7.44 18.11
CA VAL A 29 -5.32 8.25 19.31
C VAL A 29 -4.83 7.38 20.46
N GLY A 30 -3.87 7.87 21.23
CA GLY A 30 -3.34 7.15 22.40
C GLY A 30 -2.12 7.83 22.99
N LYS A 31 -1.70 7.38 24.16
CA LYS A 31 -0.49 7.85 24.83
C LYS A 31 0.77 7.67 23.99
N ASN A 32 1.82 8.43 24.32
CA ASN A 32 3.15 8.11 23.81
C ASN A 32 3.53 6.67 24.23
N GLU A 33 4.23 5.97 23.33
CA GLU A 33 4.64 4.57 23.51
C GLU A 33 3.52 3.52 23.52
N ALA A 34 2.25 3.88 23.33
CA ALA A 34 1.13 2.93 23.22
C ALA A 34 1.23 1.98 22.01
N GLY A 35 2.11 2.31 21.05
CA GLY A 35 2.37 1.48 19.88
C GLY A 35 1.79 2.01 18.56
N LYS A 36 1.30 3.26 18.51
CA LYS A 36 0.77 3.91 17.29
C LYS A 36 1.74 3.79 16.11
N SER A 37 3.00 4.22 16.27
CA SER A 37 4.05 4.12 15.26
C SER A 37 4.37 2.66 14.87
N ALA A 38 4.24 1.71 15.80
CA ALA A 38 4.46 0.30 15.51
C ALA A 38 3.36 -0.25 14.58
N ILE A 39 2.11 0.15 14.79
CA ILE A 39 0.98 -0.21 13.91
C ILE A 39 1.27 0.29 12.49
N PHE A 40 1.60 1.57 12.33
CA PHE A 40 1.85 2.17 11.02
C PHE A 40 3.07 1.57 10.31
N ARG A 41 4.18 1.37 11.03
CA ARG A 41 5.37 0.70 10.45
C ARG A 41 5.10 -0.77 10.11
N GLY A 42 4.29 -1.47 10.90
CA GLY A 42 3.85 -2.82 10.58
C GLY A 42 2.99 -2.86 9.32
N LEU A 43 2.03 -1.95 9.22
CA LEU A 43 1.12 -1.86 8.08
C LEU A 43 1.84 -1.40 6.79
N SER A 44 2.73 -0.40 6.89
CA SER A 44 3.43 0.18 5.74
C SER A 44 4.22 -0.85 4.94
N LYS A 45 4.72 -1.90 5.59
CA LYS A 45 5.53 -2.94 4.95
C LYS A 45 4.72 -4.01 4.21
N LEU A 46 3.40 -3.91 4.17
CA LEU A 46 2.58 -4.81 3.35
C LEU A 46 2.89 -4.60 1.85
N ASN A 47 2.83 -3.36 1.36
CA ASN A 47 3.25 -2.98 0.00
C ASN A 47 3.98 -1.63 0.04
N PRO A 48 5.22 -1.58 0.53
CA PRO A 48 5.94 -0.35 0.77
C PRO A 48 6.35 0.34 -0.53
N SER A 49 6.27 1.67 -0.57
CA SER A 49 6.75 2.47 -1.70
C SER A 49 8.27 2.47 -1.84
N ASP A 50 8.99 2.25 -0.74
CA ASP A 50 10.46 2.25 -0.65
C ASP A 50 11.10 0.85 -0.65
N GLY A 51 10.29 -0.21 -0.79
CA GLY A 51 10.74 -1.59 -0.84
C GLY A 51 11.22 -2.16 0.51
N GLN A 52 10.93 -1.53 1.66
CA GLN A 52 11.29 -2.05 2.98
C GLN A 52 10.69 -3.42 3.25
N LYS A 53 11.45 -4.27 3.94
CA LYS A 53 11.03 -5.62 4.35
C LYS A 53 10.93 -5.72 5.86
N TYR A 54 10.22 -6.72 6.34
CA TYR A 54 10.23 -7.05 7.76
C TYR A 54 11.58 -7.63 8.16
N ASP A 55 12.09 -7.20 9.32
CA ASP A 55 13.31 -7.73 9.95
C ASP A 55 12.91 -8.57 11.18
N GLY A 56 12.90 -9.91 11.01
CA GLY A 56 12.49 -10.81 12.10
C GLY A 56 13.30 -10.66 13.36
N LEU A 57 14.59 -10.35 13.24
CA LEU A 57 15.49 -10.18 14.40
C LEU A 57 15.12 -8.94 15.25
N LYS A 58 14.70 -7.85 14.59
CA LYS A 58 14.43 -6.56 15.25
C LYS A 58 12.95 -6.35 15.56
N GLU A 59 12.05 -6.99 14.82
CA GLU A 59 10.64 -6.65 14.78
C GLU A 59 9.71 -7.75 15.32
N PHE A 60 10.14 -9.01 15.37
CA PHE A 60 9.37 -10.05 16.01
C PHE A 60 9.30 -9.82 17.54
N PRO A 61 8.18 -10.16 18.23
CA PRO A 61 8.02 -10.00 19.67
C PRO A 61 9.16 -10.68 20.44
N ARG A 62 10.00 -9.90 21.11
CA ARG A 62 11.25 -10.40 21.76
C ARG A 62 10.99 -11.50 22.78
N ARG A 63 9.89 -11.44 23.53
CA ARG A 63 9.53 -12.47 24.54
C ARG A 63 9.29 -13.85 23.92
N ARG A 64 8.88 -13.91 22.65
CA ARG A 64 8.53 -15.13 21.92
C ARG A 64 9.61 -15.55 20.92
N TYR A 65 10.62 -14.71 20.67
CA TYR A 65 11.57 -14.89 19.57
C TYR A 65 12.31 -16.22 19.66
N THR A 66 12.89 -16.53 20.82
CA THR A 66 13.75 -17.72 21.02
C THR A 66 12.98 -19.03 20.85
N GLU A 67 11.72 -19.05 21.28
CA GLU A 67 10.91 -20.28 21.30
C GLU A 67 10.10 -20.48 20.03
N GLU A 68 9.66 -19.40 19.40
CA GLU A 68 8.61 -19.48 18.38
C GLU A 68 9.08 -19.06 16.98
N PHE A 69 10.02 -18.10 16.83
CA PHE A 69 10.29 -17.48 15.52
C PHE A 69 10.70 -18.51 14.46
N ALA A 70 11.53 -19.48 14.82
CA ALA A 70 12.04 -20.51 13.90
C ALA A 70 11.03 -21.62 13.55
N LEU A 71 9.87 -21.68 14.25
CA LEU A 71 8.92 -22.78 14.08
C LEU A 71 8.14 -22.70 12.75
N ARG A 72 7.91 -21.50 12.26
CA ARG A 72 7.18 -21.26 10.99
C ARG A 72 7.41 -19.85 10.49
N ASP A 73 6.99 -19.58 9.25
CA ASP A 73 6.86 -18.22 8.74
C ASP A 73 5.62 -17.55 9.35
N TRP A 74 5.80 -16.42 9.98
CA TRP A 74 4.75 -15.74 10.74
C TRP A 74 4.11 -14.62 9.93
N PRO A 75 2.76 -14.52 9.90
CA PRO A 75 2.07 -13.39 9.30
C PRO A 75 2.31 -12.12 10.14
N VAL A 76 2.43 -10.99 9.46
CA VAL A 76 2.64 -9.68 10.11
C VAL A 76 1.48 -8.75 9.82
N ALA A 77 1.19 -8.47 8.56
CA ALA A 77 0.08 -7.60 8.18
C ALA A 77 -0.88 -8.37 7.26
N THR A 78 -2.15 -8.33 7.59
CA THR A 78 -3.25 -8.81 6.76
C THR A 78 -4.15 -7.63 6.46
N CYS A 79 -4.47 -7.42 5.19
CA CYS A 79 -5.35 -6.35 4.72
C CYS A 79 -6.47 -6.92 3.87
N ILE A 80 -7.67 -6.39 4.02
CA ILE A 80 -8.84 -6.71 3.21
C ILE A 80 -9.14 -5.50 2.35
N PHE A 81 -9.15 -5.70 1.03
CA PHE A 81 -9.45 -4.67 0.06
C PHE A 81 -10.78 -4.98 -0.65
N SER A 82 -11.64 -3.98 -0.80
CA SER A 82 -12.75 -4.03 -1.75
C SER A 82 -12.24 -3.79 -3.17
N ILE A 83 -12.96 -4.36 -4.13
CA ILE A 83 -12.65 -4.28 -5.57
C ILE A 83 -13.77 -3.48 -6.21
N ASP A 84 -13.42 -2.45 -6.98
CA ASP A 84 -14.39 -1.69 -7.76
C ASP A 84 -14.85 -2.44 -9.02
N GLN A 85 -15.79 -1.87 -9.77
CA GLN A 85 -16.37 -2.57 -10.91
C GLN A 85 -15.37 -2.71 -12.07
N GLU A 86 -14.50 -1.73 -12.30
CA GLU A 86 -13.51 -1.78 -13.39
C GLU A 86 -12.46 -2.85 -13.09
N GLU A 87 -11.93 -2.88 -11.88
CA GLU A 87 -11.00 -3.89 -11.39
C GLU A 87 -11.60 -5.30 -11.42
N LYS A 88 -12.91 -5.41 -11.10
CA LYS A 88 -13.64 -6.68 -11.16
C LYS A 88 -13.78 -7.18 -12.60
N ASP A 89 -14.09 -6.31 -13.53
CA ASP A 89 -14.23 -6.68 -14.93
C ASP A 89 -12.90 -7.17 -15.51
N GLU A 90 -11.76 -6.52 -15.19
CA GLU A 90 -10.42 -6.97 -15.55
C GLU A 90 -10.08 -8.34 -14.94
N LEU A 91 -10.41 -8.56 -13.66
CA LEU A 91 -10.17 -9.84 -12.98
C LEU A 91 -11.02 -10.97 -13.57
N ILE A 92 -12.26 -10.70 -14.00
CA ILE A 92 -13.12 -11.68 -14.67
C ILE A 92 -12.57 -12.05 -16.05
N GLU A 93 -11.99 -11.11 -16.79
CA GLU A 93 -11.31 -11.42 -18.07
C GLU A 93 -10.11 -12.36 -17.87
N ILE A 94 -9.34 -12.16 -16.78
CA ILE A 94 -8.20 -13.01 -16.44
C ILE A 94 -8.66 -14.38 -15.91
N CYS A 95 -9.61 -14.38 -14.97
CA CYS A 95 -10.08 -15.55 -14.27
C CYS A 95 -11.61 -15.53 -14.09
N PRO A 96 -12.38 -16.13 -15.03
CA PRO A 96 -13.85 -16.08 -15.02
C PRO A 96 -14.52 -16.67 -13.78
N ILE A 97 -13.85 -17.53 -13.02
CA ILE A 97 -14.38 -18.10 -11.78
C ILE A 97 -14.53 -17.04 -10.66
N LEU A 98 -13.85 -15.90 -10.80
CA LEU A 98 -13.90 -14.80 -9.85
C LEU A 98 -15.07 -13.83 -10.08
N LYS A 99 -16.08 -14.20 -10.88
CA LYS A 99 -17.24 -13.37 -11.19
C LYS A 99 -18.01 -12.82 -9.98
N ASP A 100 -17.99 -13.56 -8.86
CA ASP A 100 -18.70 -13.20 -7.63
C ASP A 100 -17.77 -12.56 -6.57
N ILE A 101 -16.52 -12.22 -6.96
CA ILE A 101 -15.55 -11.60 -6.05
C ILE A 101 -16.07 -10.25 -5.55
N GLN A 102 -15.88 -9.99 -4.26
CA GLN A 102 -16.20 -8.73 -3.61
C GLN A 102 -14.98 -8.13 -2.92
N GLU A 103 -14.15 -8.98 -2.32
CA GLU A 103 -13.00 -8.57 -1.51
C GLU A 103 -11.80 -9.48 -1.77
N VAL A 104 -10.62 -8.90 -1.55
CA VAL A 104 -9.35 -9.64 -1.56
C VAL A 104 -8.66 -9.46 -0.22
N GLU A 105 -8.31 -10.58 0.40
CA GLU A 105 -7.47 -10.59 1.60
C GLU A 105 -6.02 -10.84 1.21
N VAL A 106 -5.14 -9.94 1.64
CA VAL A 106 -3.70 -9.98 1.34
C VAL A 106 -2.92 -10.04 2.64
N THR A 107 -2.08 -11.07 2.80
CA THR A 107 -1.26 -11.25 4.00
C THR A 107 0.24 -11.24 3.65
N ARG A 108 1.01 -10.42 4.34
CA ARG A 108 2.46 -10.37 4.23
C ARG A 108 3.12 -11.03 5.43
N TYR A 109 4.09 -11.90 5.14
CA TYR A 109 4.85 -12.67 6.12
C TYR A 109 6.27 -12.12 6.33
N TYR A 110 6.96 -12.57 7.39
CA TYR A 110 8.36 -12.21 7.64
C TYR A 110 9.31 -12.61 6.52
N SER A 111 9.07 -13.73 5.85
CA SER A 111 9.83 -14.18 4.66
C SER A 111 9.66 -13.26 3.45
N SER A 112 8.82 -12.23 3.55
CA SER A 112 8.35 -11.40 2.44
C SER A 112 7.39 -12.11 1.48
N LYS A 113 6.91 -13.32 1.81
CA LYS A 113 5.81 -13.97 1.08
C LYS A 113 4.58 -13.06 1.17
N LEU A 114 3.92 -12.87 0.03
CA LEU A 114 2.62 -12.20 -0.08
C LEU A 114 1.59 -13.25 -0.49
N GLU A 115 0.65 -13.53 0.39
CA GLU A 115 -0.44 -14.46 0.17
C GLU A 115 -1.72 -13.69 -0.16
N VAL A 116 -2.44 -14.11 -1.19
CA VAL A 116 -3.66 -13.48 -1.68
C VAL A 116 -4.78 -14.49 -1.60
N CYS A 117 -5.90 -14.12 -0.97
CA CYS A 117 -7.10 -14.94 -0.87
C CYS A 117 -8.29 -14.13 -1.36
N PHE A 118 -9.03 -14.68 -2.33
CA PHE A 118 -10.25 -14.08 -2.86
C PHE A 118 -11.44 -14.36 -1.97
N LYS A 119 -12.36 -13.41 -1.82
CA LYS A 119 -13.60 -13.56 -1.05
C LYS A 119 -14.83 -13.18 -1.89
N PRO A 120 -15.93 -13.99 -1.89
CA PRO A 120 -16.04 -15.27 -1.21
C PRO A 120 -15.03 -16.31 -1.70
N LYS A 121 -14.64 -17.22 -0.81
CA LYS A 121 -13.67 -18.26 -1.14
C LYS A 121 -14.31 -19.19 -2.18
N SER A 122 -13.73 -19.24 -3.38
CA SER A 122 -14.14 -20.22 -4.39
C SER A 122 -13.58 -21.61 -4.01
N ASP A 123 -14.40 -22.63 -4.09
CA ASP A 123 -13.97 -24.02 -3.90
C ASP A 123 -13.17 -24.51 -5.13
N ILE A 124 -12.00 -23.93 -5.32
CA ILE A 124 -11.11 -24.30 -6.43
C ILE A 124 -10.38 -25.56 -6.02
N VAL A 125 -10.67 -26.65 -6.73
CA VAL A 125 -9.94 -27.93 -6.59
C VAL A 125 -8.78 -27.92 -7.57
N PHE A 126 -7.55 -27.93 -7.05
CA PHE A 126 -6.35 -27.96 -7.88
C PHE A 126 -5.96 -29.39 -8.26
N PRO A 127 -5.47 -29.63 -9.49
CA PRO A 127 -4.97 -30.93 -9.89
C PRO A 127 -3.62 -31.21 -9.22
N LEU A 128 -3.63 -32.01 -8.16
CA LEU A 128 -2.42 -32.36 -7.42
C LEU A 128 -1.68 -33.52 -8.11
N SER A 129 -0.35 -33.49 -8.08
CA SER A 129 0.55 -34.45 -8.70
C SER A 129 0.24 -35.91 -8.29
N ASN A 130 -0.11 -36.13 -7.02
CA ASN A 130 -0.52 -37.47 -6.56
C ASN A 130 -1.84 -37.95 -7.18
N ASN A 131 -2.81 -37.03 -7.37
CA ASN A 131 -4.08 -37.37 -8.01
C ASN A 131 -3.90 -37.66 -9.51
N PHE A 132 -3.06 -36.86 -10.17
CA PHE A 132 -2.73 -37.09 -11.58
C PHE A 132 -1.99 -38.41 -11.80
N ARG A 133 -1.04 -38.75 -10.91
CA ARG A 133 -0.37 -40.08 -10.94
C ARG A 133 -1.36 -41.24 -10.82
N LYS A 134 -2.30 -41.14 -9.86
CA LYS A 134 -3.37 -42.14 -9.69
C LYS A 134 -4.27 -42.22 -10.93
N CYS A 135 -4.61 -41.07 -11.51
CA CYS A 135 -5.38 -41.02 -12.76
C CYS A 135 -4.65 -41.73 -13.91
N ILE A 136 -3.34 -41.49 -14.07
CA ILE A 136 -2.53 -42.20 -15.08
C ILE A 136 -2.55 -43.71 -14.83
N ASP A 137 -2.39 -44.17 -13.59
CA ASP A 137 -2.44 -45.61 -13.26
C ASP A 137 -3.80 -46.20 -13.58
N GLU A 138 -4.88 -45.50 -13.30
CA GLU A 138 -6.22 -45.91 -13.65
C GLU A 138 -6.43 -45.97 -15.17
N ILE A 139 -5.93 -44.97 -15.91
CA ILE A 139 -5.98 -44.95 -17.38
C ILE A 139 -5.23 -46.13 -17.97
N ILE A 140 -4.02 -46.41 -17.47
CA ILE A 140 -3.23 -47.57 -17.92
C ILE A 140 -3.99 -48.84 -17.67
N LYS A 141 -4.55 -49.06 -16.49
CA LYS A 141 -5.36 -50.24 -16.14
C LYS A 141 -6.58 -50.37 -17.06
N ARG A 142 -7.38 -49.31 -17.20
CA ARG A 142 -8.56 -49.28 -18.07
C ARG A 142 -8.18 -49.59 -19.52
N THR A 143 -7.07 -49.04 -20.03
CA THR A 143 -6.59 -49.33 -21.40
C THR A 143 -6.29 -50.82 -21.58
N GLN A 144 -5.75 -51.48 -20.56
CA GLN A 144 -5.48 -52.92 -20.58
C GLN A 144 -6.76 -53.76 -20.61
N ASP A 145 -7.81 -53.33 -19.92
CA ASP A 145 -9.09 -54.04 -19.77
C ASP A 145 -10.03 -53.86 -20.99
N LEU A 146 -9.70 -52.95 -21.96
CA LEU A 146 -10.54 -52.75 -23.15
C LEU A 146 -10.66 -54.02 -24.00
N THR A 147 -11.84 -54.22 -24.58
CA THR A 147 -12.10 -55.31 -25.53
C THR A 147 -12.37 -54.75 -26.92
N ALA A 148 -11.76 -55.35 -27.94
CA ALA A 148 -11.93 -54.90 -29.30
C ALA A 148 -13.24 -55.39 -29.91
N PRO A 149 -13.88 -54.58 -30.78
CA PRO A 149 -14.91 -55.06 -31.68
C PRO A 149 -14.37 -56.12 -32.63
N ASP A 150 -15.27 -56.89 -33.22
CA ASP A 150 -14.91 -57.95 -34.15
C ASP A 150 -13.96 -57.48 -35.28
N GLY A 151 -12.85 -58.18 -35.44
CA GLY A 151 -11.85 -57.89 -36.47
C GLY A 151 -10.86 -56.78 -36.15
N LYS A 152 -10.93 -56.13 -34.99
CA LYS A 152 -10.06 -54.98 -34.58
C LYS A 152 -9.04 -55.32 -33.47
N GLY A 153 -8.85 -56.60 -33.15
CA GLY A 153 -8.02 -57.07 -32.04
C GLY A 153 -6.53 -56.71 -32.15
N GLU A 154 -5.95 -56.74 -33.34
CA GLU A 154 -4.54 -56.41 -33.56
C GLU A 154 -4.25 -54.93 -33.33
N ILE A 155 -5.12 -54.06 -33.83
CA ILE A 155 -5.00 -52.59 -33.64
C ILE A 155 -5.10 -52.23 -32.14
N LEU A 156 -6.08 -52.78 -31.44
CA LEU A 156 -6.22 -52.57 -30.00
C LEU A 156 -5.02 -53.16 -29.23
N GLY A 157 -4.46 -54.28 -29.66
CA GLY A 157 -3.26 -54.86 -29.07
C GLY A 157 -2.05 -53.94 -29.15
N GLN A 158 -1.86 -53.26 -30.29
CA GLN A 158 -0.81 -52.23 -30.44
C GLN A 158 -1.07 -51.00 -29.54
N MET A 159 -2.31 -50.56 -29.43
CA MET A 159 -2.67 -49.45 -28.53
C MET A 159 -2.44 -49.81 -27.07
N LYS A 160 -2.76 -51.01 -26.62
CA LYS A 160 -2.50 -51.52 -25.26
C LYS A 160 -1.02 -51.56 -24.90
N GLN A 161 -0.12 -51.61 -25.87
CA GLN A 161 1.33 -51.53 -25.63
C GLN A 161 1.83 -50.09 -25.67
N THR A 162 1.42 -49.31 -26.66
CA THR A 162 1.98 -47.99 -26.92
C THR A 162 1.48 -46.95 -25.93
N ILE A 163 0.17 -46.87 -25.64
CA ILE A 163 -0.41 -45.86 -24.73
C ILE A 163 0.13 -46.02 -23.30
N PRO A 164 0.10 -47.21 -22.66
CA PRO A 164 0.66 -47.39 -21.33
C PRO A 164 2.15 -47.04 -21.24
N ASN A 165 2.96 -47.45 -22.24
CA ASN A 165 4.39 -47.18 -22.24
C ASN A 165 4.68 -45.66 -22.27
N GLU A 166 3.97 -44.90 -23.09
CA GLU A 166 4.15 -43.44 -23.16
C GLU A 166 3.65 -42.74 -21.91
N LEU A 167 2.51 -43.19 -21.33
CA LEU A 167 2.00 -42.66 -20.07
C LEU A 167 2.91 -42.96 -18.88
N GLU A 168 3.55 -44.15 -18.83
CA GLU A 168 4.56 -44.49 -17.82
C GLU A 168 5.81 -43.59 -17.93
N GLN A 169 6.24 -43.25 -19.15
CA GLN A 169 7.34 -42.29 -19.34
C GLN A 169 6.94 -40.88 -18.86
N LEU A 170 5.72 -40.44 -19.17
CA LEU A 170 5.18 -39.19 -18.71
C LEU A 170 5.10 -39.15 -17.17
N LYS A 171 4.62 -40.21 -16.55
CA LYS A 171 4.49 -40.36 -15.09
C LYS A 171 5.82 -40.19 -14.36
N LYS A 172 6.96 -40.58 -14.94
CA LYS A 172 8.29 -40.35 -14.36
C LYS A 172 8.64 -38.87 -14.23
N ARG A 173 8.03 -37.99 -15.03
CA ARG A 173 8.23 -36.55 -15.04
C ARG A 173 7.32 -35.80 -14.04
N ILE A 174 6.28 -36.44 -13.52
CA ILE A 174 5.37 -35.88 -12.53
C ILE A 174 6.08 -35.88 -11.16
N PRO A 175 6.07 -34.77 -10.41
CA PRO A 175 6.64 -34.69 -9.06
C PRO A 175 6.08 -35.79 -8.14
N LYS A 176 6.91 -36.30 -7.22
CA LYS A 176 6.49 -37.30 -6.24
C LYS A 176 5.86 -36.73 -4.99
N ASP A 177 6.06 -35.45 -4.77
CA ASP A 177 5.39 -34.67 -3.72
C ASP A 177 3.93 -34.38 -4.13
N ASN A 178 3.15 -33.87 -3.19
CA ASN A 178 1.75 -33.49 -3.47
C ASN A 178 1.66 -32.05 -4.00
N SER A 179 2.57 -31.65 -4.88
CA SER A 179 2.58 -30.36 -5.56
C SER A 179 1.54 -30.31 -6.68
N ILE A 180 1.29 -29.12 -7.19
CA ILE A 180 0.43 -28.90 -8.36
C ILE A 180 1.09 -29.51 -9.61
N VAL A 181 0.31 -30.02 -10.52
CA VAL A 181 0.81 -30.63 -11.76
C VAL A 181 1.53 -29.58 -12.60
N PRO A 182 2.78 -29.80 -13.03
CA PRO A 182 3.48 -28.88 -13.91
C PRO A 182 2.76 -28.69 -15.25
N ASN A 183 2.79 -27.44 -15.77
CA ASN A 183 2.14 -27.06 -17.02
C ASN A 183 2.50 -28.00 -18.18
N GLY A 184 1.53 -28.26 -19.02
CA GLY A 184 1.67 -29.07 -20.24
C GLY A 184 1.77 -30.59 -20.03
N LEU A 185 1.88 -31.12 -18.79
CA LEU A 185 1.89 -32.58 -18.59
C LEU A 185 0.51 -33.22 -18.79
N LEU A 186 -0.55 -32.50 -18.38
CA LEU A 186 -1.94 -32.92 -18.62
C LEU A 186 -2.27 -32.92 -20.12
N ASP A 187 -1.87 -31.88 -20.85
CA ASP A 187 -2.05 -31.80 -22.30
C ASP A 187 -1.28 -32.89 -23.02
N GLN A 188 -0.07 -33.22 -22.56
CA GLN A 188 0.70 -34.31 -23.12
C GLN A 188 0.01 -35.64 -22.89
N ALA A 189 -0.56 -35.93 -21.71
CA ALA A 189 -1.33 -37.14 -21.45
C ALA A 189 -2.57 -37.24 -22.36
N HIS A 190 -3.32 -36.14 -22.50
CA HIS A 190 -4.46 -36.04 -23.39
C HIS A 190 -4.06 -36.29 -24.86
N LYS A 191 -2.97 -35.68 -25.32
CA LYS A 191 -2.45 -35.81 -26.67
C LYS A 191 -1.99 -37.26 -26.98
N ILE A 192 -1.36 -37.95 -26.03
CA ILE A 192 -0.94 -39.35 -26.18
C ILE A 192 -2.14 -40.24 -26.55
N ILE A 193 -3.30 -39.96 -25.94
CA ILE A 193 -4.50 -40.79 -26.21
C ILE A 193 -5.18 -40.31 -27.50
N THR A 194 -5.45 -39.03 -27.67
CA THR A 194 -6.22 -38.48 -28.79
C THR A 194 -5.53 -38.68 -30.14
N THR A 195 -4.20 -38.64 -30.22
CA THR A 195 -3.47 -38.89 -31.47
C THR A 195 -3.52 -40.35 -31.94
N LYS A 196 -3.89 -41.28 -31.06
CA LYS A 196 -3.97 -42.74 -31.36
C LYS A 196 -5.39 -43.23 -31.50
N THR A 197 -6.39 -42.38 -31.27
CA THR A 197 -7.82 -42.71 -31.37
C THR A 197 -8.44 -42.01 -32.59
N ASN A 198 -8.15 -42.52 -33.79
CA ASN A 198 -8.56 -41.88 -35.05
C ASN A 198 -9.91 -42.39 -35.58
N GLU A 199 -10.25 -43.65 -35.31
CA GLU A 199 -11.49 -44.27 -35.76
C GLU A 199 -12.61 -44.13 -34.71
N ASP A 200 -13.87 -44.09 -35.13
CA ASP A 200 -15.00 -43.82 -34.24
C ASP A 200 -15.14 -44.87 -33.12
N TRP A 201 -14.88 -46.15 -33.38
CA TRP A 201 -14.89 -47.17 -32.33
C TRP A 201 -13.77 -46.99 -31.28
N GLN A 202 -12.63 -46.44 -31.68
CA GLN A 202 -11.53 -46.10 -30.76
C GLN A 202 -11.94 -44.93 -29.88
N LYS A 203 -12.52 -43.89 -30.48
CA LYS A 203 -13.04 -42.73 -29.72
C LYS A 203 -14.06 -43.19 -28.69
N GLN A 204 -15.06 -43.95 -29.05
CA GLN A 204 -16.07 -44.48 -28.12
C GLN A 204 -15.48 -45.26 -26.95
N LEU A 205 -14.44 -46.07 -27.17
CA LEU A 205 -13.76 -46.84 -26.13
C LEU A 205 -12.96 -45.94 -25.17
N PHE A 206 -12.35 -44.89 -25.68
CA PHE A 206 -11.49 -43.98 -24.90
C PHE A 206 -12.19 -42.72 -24.39
N ASP A 207 -13.40 -42.42 -24.84
CA ASP A 207 -14.16 -41.22 -24.39
C ASP A 207 -14.21 -41.04 -22.87
N PRO A 208 -14.48 -42.08 -22.02
CA PRO A 208 -14.51 -41.88 -20.56
C PRO A 208 -13.14 -41.49 -20.00
N ILE A 209 -12.05 -41.91 -20.63
CA ILE A 209 -10.66 -41.61 -20.25
C ILE A 209 -10.32 -40.19 -20.67
N VAL A 210 -10.72 -39.82 -21.89
CA VAL A 210 -10.51 -38.48 -22.44
C VAL A 210 -11.27 -37.43 -21.60
N LEU A 211 -12.52 -37.69 -21.23
CA LEU A 211 -13.32 -36.83 -20.37
C LEU A 211 -12.68 -36.62 -18.99
N GLN A 212 -12.12 -37.68 -18.39
CA GLN A 212 -11.42 -37.58 -17.11
C GLN A 212 -10.19 -36.68 -17.21
N LEU A 213 -9.40 -36.79 -18.29
CA LEU A 213 -8.26 -35.90 -18.52
C LEU A 213 -8.68 -34.48 -18.84
N GLN A 214 -9.74 -34.30 -19.63
CA GLN A 214 -10.28 -32.96 -19.92
C GLN A 214 -10.69 -32.23 -18.63
N HIS A 215 -11.35 -32.91 -17.71
CA HIS A 215 -11.71 -32.33 -16.41
C HIS A 215 -10.47 -31.89 -15.61
N LEU A 216 -9.37 -32.67 -15.62
CA LEU A 216 -8.12 -32.27 -14.97
C LEU A 216 -7.44 -31.11 -15.69
N ILE A 217 -7.53 -31.02 -17.02
CA ILE A 217 -7.01 -29.88 -17.81
C ILE A 217 -7.79 -28.60 -17.48
N GLU A 218 -9.12 -28.69 -17.40
CA GLU A 218 -9.98 -27.57 -16.99
C GLU A 218 -9.61 -27.06 -15.58
N GLN A 219 -9.41 -27.97 -14.62
CA GLN A 219 -8.95 -27.61 -13.27
C GLN A 219 -7.59 -26.92 -13.28
N ASN A 220 -6.66 -27.38 -14.14
CA ASN A 220 -5.34 -26.76 -14.27
C ASN A 220 -5.41 -25.37 -14.92
N SER A 221 -6.24 -25.20 -15.93
CA SER A 221 -6.49 -23.89 -16.56
C SER A 221 -7.08 -22.88 -15.56
N ILE A 222 -8.00 -23.32 -14.70
CA ILE A 222 -8.53 -22.49 -13.61
C ILE A 222 -7.41 -22.11 -12.64
N HIS A 223 -6.51 -23.03 -12.31
CA HIS A 223 -5.37 -22.73 -11.44
C HIS A 223 -4.44 -21.69 -12.07
N GLU A 224 -4.05 -21.86 -13.33
CA GLU A 224 -3.19 -20.92 -14.06
C GLU A 224 -3.82 -19.51 -14.08
N SER A 225 -5.09 -19.41 -14.46
CA SER A 225 -5.80 -18.12 -14.47
C SER A 225 -5.94 -17.50 -13.06
N THR A 226 -6.01 -18.34 -12.01
CA THR A 226 -6.02 -17.86 -10.62
C THR A 226 -4.65 -17.29 -10.22
N GLU A 227 -3.54 -17.91 -10.62
CA GLU A 227 -2.18 -17.38 -10.39
C GLU A 227 -1.95 -16.07 -11.15
N ASP A 228 -2.48 -15.96 -12.37
CA ASP A 228 -2.45 -14.71 -13.13
C ASP A 228 -3.26 -13.61 -12.42
N ALA A 229 -4.45 -13.94 -11.91
CA ALA A 229 -5.24 -13.01 -11.09
C ALA A 229 -4.52 -12.60 -9.79
N VAL A 230 -3.83 -13.53 -9.12
CA VAL A 230 -2.98 -13.23 -7.95
C VAL A 230 -1.85 -12.27 -8.33
N THR A 231 -1.24 -12.45 -9.49
CA THR A 231 -0.17 -11.58 -9.99
C THR A 231 -0.72 -10.19 -10.29
N TRP A 232 -1.86 -10.11 -10.95
CA TRP A 232 -2.56 -8.84 -11.19
C TRP A 232 -2.86 -8.08 -9.88
N ILE A 233 -3.40 -8.78 -8.85
CA ILE A 233 -3.61 -8.18 -7.52
C ILE A 233 -2.31 -7.61 -6.95
N LYS A 234 -1.19 -8.38 -6.98
CA LYS A 234 0.09 -7.93 -6.43
C LYS A 234 0.63 -6.66 -7.12
N GLU A 235 0.41 -6.54 -8.42
CA GLU A 235 0.83 -5.39 -9.22
C GLU A 235 -0.04 -4.15 -8.98
N ASN A 236 -1.34 -4.34 -8.73
CA ASN A 236 -2.32 -3.28 -8.55
C ASN A 236 -2.62 -2.93 -7.08
N LEU A 237 -1.96 -3.56 -6.10
CA LEU A 237 -2.11 -3.21 -4.68
C LEU A 237 -1.73 -1.75 -4.43
N PRO A 238 -2.53 -0.99 -3.67
CA PRO A 238 -2.18 0.35 -3.23
C PRO A 238 -0.83 0.36 -2.51
N LYS A 239 -0.02 1.38 -2.78
CA LYS A 239 1.24 1.59 -2.05
C LYS A 239 0.97 2.20 -0.69
N PHE A 240 1.68 1.71 0.32
CA PHE A 240 1.67 2.30 1.65
C PHE A 240 2.84 3.28 1.78
N ILE A 241 2.53 4.52 2.13
CA ILE A 241 3.52 5.58 2.29
C ILE A 241 3.53 6.01 3.74
N TYR A 242 4.62 5.71 4.44
CA TYR A 242 4.78 6.05 5.83
C TYR A 242 5.63 7.31 6.02
N PHE A 243 5.11 8.21 6.83
CA PHE A 243 5.76 9.46 7.21
C PHE A 243 5.88 9.54 8.74
N GLU A 244 7.10 9.66 9.25
CA GLU A 244 7.35 9.85 10.68
C GLU A 244 8.10 11.13 10.98
N ASP A 245 8.98 11.57 10.08
CA ASP A 245 9.82 12.76 10.24
C ASP A 245 9.44 13.83 9.20
N TYR A 246 8.75 14.84 9.63
CA TYR A 246 8.42 16.02 8.82
C TYR A 246 9.53 17.05 8.99
N ASN A 247 10.67 16.83 8.36
CA ASN A 247 11.78 17.75 8.47
C ASN A 247 11.51 19.05 7.75
N VAL A 248 11.78 20.14 8.45
CA VAL A 248 11.74 21.48 7.88
C VAL A 248 12.78 21.60 6.77
N ILE A 249 12.34 22.10 5.61
CA ILE A 249 13.22 22.33 4.48
C ILE A 249 14.19 23.46 4.80
N ASN A 250 15.44 23.30 4.37
CA ASN A 250 16.40 24.41 4.38
C ASN A 250 15.99 25.44 3.31
N SER A 251 15.90 26.70 3.68
CA SER A 251 15.55 27.78 2.75
C SER A 251 16.63 28.05 1.70
N ALA A 252 17.87 27.66 1.96
CA ALA A 252 18.99 27.77 1.04
C ALA A 252 19.60 26.36 0.82
N ILE A 253 19.36 25.78 -0.36
CA ILE A 253 19.86 24.46 -0.73
C ILE A 253 21.06 24.63 -1.66
N TYR A 254 22.24 24.13 -1.24
CA TYR A 254 23.43 24.08 -2.08
C TYR A 254 23.34 22.87 -3.02
N ILE A 255 23.06 23.13 -4.27
CA ILE A 255 22.69 22.14 -5.29
C ILE A 255 23.78 21.09 -5.53
N PRO A 256 25.09 21.45 -5.63
CA PRO A 256 26.14 20.46 -5.86
C PRO A 256 26.23 19.38 -4.79
N THR A 257 26.08 19.75 -3.52
CA THR A 257 26.07 18.79 -2.40
C THR A 257 24.80 17.97 -2.40
N PHE A 258 23.66 18.59 -2.74
CA PHE A 258 22.39 17.91 -2.81
C PHE A 258 22.39 16.80 -3.91
N VAL A 259 22.97 17.09 -5.09
CA VAL A 259 23.09 16.08 -6.16
C VAL A 259 23.92 14.87 -5.73
N GLN A 260 25.02 15.09 -5.02
CA GLN A 260 25.85 14.00 -4.49
C GLN A 260 25.11 13.13 -3.47
N GLN A 261 24.22 13.74 -2.68
CA GLN A 261 23.43 13.08 -1.63
C GLN A 261 22.11 12.48 -2.16
N SER A 262 21.61 12.94 -3.31
CA SER A 262 20.30 12.56 -3.85
C SER A 262 20.17 11.06 -4.18
N GLY A 263 21.29 10.36 -4.42
CA GLY A 263 21.30 8.89 -4.55
C GLY A 263 20.88 8.12 -3.29
N ASN A 264 20.93 8.77 -2.11
CA ASN A 264 20.49 8.23 -0.82
C ASN A 264 19.22 8.92 -0.28
N SER A 265 18.55 9.74 -1.06
CA SER A 265 17.45 10.63 -0.65
C SER A 265 16.22 9.90 -0.08
N GLN A 266 16.03 8.62 -0.40
CA GLN A 266 14.95 7.82 0.19
C GLN A 266 15.14 7.51 1.69
N LYS A 267 16.37 7.66 2.21
CA LYS A 267 16.69 7.38 3.62
C LYS A 267 16.85 8.63 4.48
N ASP A 268 17.01 9.81 3.86
CA ASP A 268 17.16 11.08 4.57
C ASP A 268 15.88 11.94 4.38
N PRO A 269 15.08 12.16 5.42
CA PRO A 269 13.84 12.95 5.35
C PRO A 269 14.05 14.38 4.86
N LYS A 270 15.20 15.03 5.20
CA LYS A 270 15.52 16.38 4.71
C LYS A 270 15.79 16.40 3.20
N ALA A 271 16.51 15.38 2.71
CA ALA A 271 16.75 15.22 1.28
C ALA A 271 15.45 14.94 0.52
N ARG A 272 14.52 14.21 1.12
CA ARG A 272 13.18 13.94 0.56
C ARG A 272 12.39 15.23 0.36
N THR A 273 12.27 16.07 1.39
CA THR A 273 11.56 17.36 1.31
C THR A 273 12.17 18.28 0.25
N SER A 274 13.50 18.34 0.18
CA SER A 274 14.19 19.12 -0.85
C SER A 274 13.97 18.56 -2.26
N LEU A 275 13.90 17.23 -2.42
CA LEU A 275 13.59 16.58 -3.69
C LEU A 275 12.15 16.92 -4.15
N CYS A 276 11.18 16.94 -3.24
CA CYS A 276 9.82 17.37 -3.52
C CYS A 276 9.80 18.83 -4.02
N LEU A 277 10.59 19.70 -3.42
CA LEU A 277 10.70 21.08 -3.88
C LEU A 277 11.19 21.16 -5.34
N PHE A 278 12.26 20.45 -5.68
CA PHE A 278 12.78 20.45 -7.06
C PHE A 278 11.79 19.82 -8.05
N LYS A 279 11.11 18.76 -7.68
CA LYS A 279 10.03 18.16 -8.50
C LYS A 279 8.88 19.14 -8.73
N HIS A 280 8.47 19.87 -7.67
CA HIS A 280 7.42 20.88 -7.78
C HIS A 280 7.79 22.01 -8.75
N VAL A 281 9.05 22.44 -8.75
CA VAL A 281 9.57 23.46 -9.65
C VAL A 281 9.77 22.93 -11.07
N GLY A 282 9.73 21.59 -11.27
CA GLY A 282 10.02 20.97 -12.57
C GLY A 282 11.51 21.01 -12.95
N LEU A 283 12.40 21.15 -11.95
CA LEU A 283 13.84 21.21 -12.17
C LEU A 283 14.47 19.82 -12.04
N ASP A 284 15.15 19.39 -13.12
CA ASP A 284 16.07 18.26 -13.06
C ASP A 284 17.37 18.69 -12.37
N VAL A 285 17.54 18.23 -11.12
CA VAL A 285 18.65 18.61 -10.26
C VAL A 285 20.01 18.20 -10.86
N ALA A 286 20.07 17.08 -11.59
CA ALA A 286 21.30 16.59 -12.22
C ALA A 286 21.71 17.47 -13.41
N LYS A 287 20.76 17.87 -14.25
CA LYS A 287 21.01 18.84 -15.34
C LYS A 287 21.45 20.18 -14.77
N PHE A 288 20.79 20.58 -13.69
CA PHE A 288 21.04 21.84 -13.03
C PHE A 288 22.47 22.02 -12.45
N ALA A 289 23.01 20.98 -11.83
CA ALA A 289 24.35 21.00 -11.24
C ALA A 289 25.47 21.18 -12.27
N ASN A 290 25.20 20.88 -13.53
CA ASN A 290 26.19 20.96 -14.63
C ASN A 290 26.17 22.29 -15.38
N ILE A 291 25.13 23.12 -15.19
CA ILE A 291 24.98 24.40 -15.85
C ILE A 291 25.79 25.47 -15.09
N GLY A 292 26.69 26.13 -15.79
CA GLY A 292 27.53 27.23 -15.26
C GLY A 292 28.93 26.81 -14.78
N ARG A 293 29.29 25.52 -14.86
CA ARG A 293 30.63 25.04 -14.49
C ARG A 293 31.64 25.06 -15.67
N HIS A 294 31.16 25.23 -16.89
CA HIS A 294 32.02 25.33 -18.07
C HIS A 294 32.43 26.78 -18.31
N GLN A 295 33.71 27.02 -18.56
CA GLN A 295 34.17 28.32 -19.07
C GLN A 295 33.61 28.50 -20.51
N PRO A 296 32.86 29.57 -20.79
CA PRO A 296 32.17 29.68 -22.05
C PRO A 296 33.18 29.91 -23.22
N ASN A 297 33.15 29.03 -24.18
CA ASN A 297 33.68 29.30 -25.50
C ASN A 297 32.72 30.25 -26.26
N GLN A 298 33.22 31.07 -27.20
CA GLN A 298 32.48 32.20 -27.79
C GLN A 298 31.14 31.89 -28.48
N GLY A 299 30.76 30.59 -28.66
CA GLY A 299 29.48 30.17 -29.24
C GLY A 299 28.44 29.69 -28.21
N GLU A 300 28.84 29.48 -26.97
CA GLU A 300 27.98 28.87 -25.90
C GLU A 300 27.18 29.89 -25.08
N ASN A 301 27.50 31.20 -25.23
CA ASN A 301 26.86 32.25 -24.43
C ASN A 301 25.33 32.37 -24.66
N GLN A 302 24.81 32.06 -25.84
CA GLN A 302 23.35 32.13 -26.07
C GLN A 302 22.62 30.95 -25.47
N GLU A 303 23.19 29.75 -25.53
CA GLU A 303 22.60 28.57 -24.94
C GLU A 303 22.59 28.62 -23.40
N ILE A 304 23.70 29.08 -22.79
CA ILE A 304 23.81 29.29 -21.36
C ILE A 304 22.77 30.34 -20.91
N ARG A 305 22.63 31.45 -21.63
CA ARG A 305 21.63 32.48 -21.36
C ARG A 305 20.20 31.91 -21.43
N ARG A 306 19.89 31.16 -22.46
CA ARG A 306 18.60 30.50 -22.62
C ARG A 306 18.27 29.57 -21.46
N GLN A 307 19.24 28.77 -21.02
CA GLN A 307 19.09 27.87 -19.88
C GLN A 307 18.88 28.62 -18.57
N ILE A 308 19.55 29.76 -18.35
CA ILE A 308 19.34 30.65 -17.20
C ILE A 308 17.93 31.24 -17.23
N ASP A 309 17.48 31.71 -18.39
CA ASP A 309 16.15 32.29 -18.58
C ASP A 309 15.05 31.22 -18.34
N GLU A 310 15.24 30.02 -18.89
CA GLU A 310 14.33 28.86 -18.68
C GLU A 310 14.20 28.53 -17.19
N ARG A 311 15.31 28.49 -16.47
CA ARG A 311 15.31 28.23 -15.01
C ARG A 311 14.57 29.32 -14.24
N ALA A 312 14.78 30.58 -14.59
CA ALA A 312 14.09 31.70 -13.96
C ALA A 312 12.57 31.65 -14.20
N ILE A 313 12.15 31.27 -15.41
CA ILE A 313 10.74 31.10 -15.78
C ILE A 313 10.13 29.93 -14.98
N LEU A 314 10.80 28.78 -14.90
CA LEU A 314 10.33 27.63 -14.14
C LEU A 314 10.18 27.97 -12.65
N ALA A 315 11.19 28.62 -12.06
CA ALA A 315 11.14 29.06 -10.67
C ALA A 315 10.01 30.07 -10.40
N SER A 316 9.77 31.01 -11.32
CA SER A 316 8.68 32.00 -11.23
C SER A 316 7.32 31.34 -11.36
N SER A 317 7.14 30.43 -12.30
CA SER A 317 5.89 29.66 -12.49
C SER A 317 5.55 28.83 -11.25
N ALA A 318 6.52 28.10 -10.73
CA ALA A 318 6.37 27.30 -9.52
C ALA A 318 6.09 28.16 -8.26
N SER A 319 6.70 29.36 -8.18
CA SER A 319 6.40 30.35 -7.10
C SER A 319 4.94 30.77 -7.11
N SER A 320 4.40 31.05 -8.30
CA SER A 320 2.98 31.43 -8.47
C SER A 320 2.05 30.27 -8.12
N ALA A 321 2.35 29.07 -8.61
CA ALA A 321 1.58 27.87 -8.31
C ALA A 321 1.57 27.55 -6.80
N MET A 322 2.74 27.64 -6.14
CA MET A 322 2.84 27.44 -4.69
C MET A 322 2.05 28.48 -3.92
N THR A 323 2.16 29.76 -4.28
CA THR A 323 1.43 30.86 -3.64
C THR A 323 -0.08 30.61 -3.71
N GLN A 324 -0.59 30.25 -4.87
CA GLN A 324 -2.01 29.96 -5.05
C GLN A 324 -2.44 28.73 -4.25
N LYS A 325 -1.81 27.60 -4.46
CA LYS A 325 -2.17 26.33 -3.80
C LYS A 325 -2.03 26.39 -2.28
N PHE A 326 -0.99 27.04 -1.78
CA PHE A 326 -0.80 27.22 -0.34
C PHE A 326 -1.86 28.16 0.26
N GLY A 327 -2.24 29.22 -0.45
CA GLY A 327 -3.29 30.16 -0.03
C GLY A 327 -4.67 29.52 0.11
N ASP A 328 -4.97 28.47 -0.67
CA ASP A 328 -6.23 27.72 -0.57
C ASP A 328 -6.34 26.93 0.76
N TRP A 329 -5.21 26.70 1.43
CA TRP A 329 -5.11 25.87 2.63
C TRP A 329 -4.74 26.65 3.89
N TRP A 330 -3.96 27.75 3.75
CA TRP A 330 -3.48 28.56 4.85
C TRP A 330 -4.16 29.93 4.85
N ASP A 331 -5.24 30.06 5.62
CA ASP A 331 -6.10 31.22 5.65
C ASP A 331 -5.76 32.26 6.74
N GLN A 332 -4.69 32.02 7.56
CA GLN A 332 -4.32 32.97 8.62
C GLN A 332 -3.80 34.32 8.07
N HIS A 333 -2.93 34.24 7.06
CA HIS A 333 -2.39 35.38 6.32
C HIS A 333 -2.08 34.92 4.90
N ARG A 334 -2.28 35.75 3.92
CA ARG A 334 -1.87 35.44 2.55
C ARG A 334 -0.37 35.56 2.46
N HIS A 335 0.28 34.38 2.29
CA HIS A 335 1.70 34.28 2.05
C HIS A 335 1.97 34.26 0.56
N GLN A 336 3.06 34.92 0.14
CA GLN A 336 3.60 34.80 -1.22
C GLN A 336 4.95 34.08 -1.15
N PHE A 337 5.16 33.16 -2.06
CA PHE A 337 6.40 32.41 -2.17
C PHE A 337 7.18 32.85 -3.39
N ARG A 338 8.49 32.95 -3.23
CA ARG A 338 9.42 33.22 -4.33
C ARG A 338 10.57 32.24 -4.27
N TYR A 339 10.72 31.48 -5.34
CA TYR A 339 11.86 30.62 -5.55
C TYR A 339 12.90 31.40 -6.35
N GLN A 340 14.11 31.46 -5.84
CA GLN A 340 15.21 32.16 -6.45
C GLN A 340 16.42 31.26 -6.57
N ILE A 341 17.13 31.41 -7.69
CA ILE A 341 18.30 30.62 -8.00
C ILE A 341 19.46 31.60 -8.08
N ASP A 342 20.38 31.53 -7.10
CA ASP A 342 21.57 32.37 -7.00
C ASP A 342 22.82 31.49 -7.17
N GLY A 343 23.37 31.44 -8.37
CA GLY A 343 24.50 30.56 -8.69
C GLY A 343 24.18 29.10 -8.40
N ASP A 344 24.88 28.50 -7.44
CA ASP A 344 24.70 27.13 -6.99
C ASP A 344 23.68 26.97 -5.85
N TYR A 345 23.03 28.03 -5.41
CA TYR A 345 22.04 27.99 -4.35
C TYR A 345 20.63 28.13 -4.88
N PHE A 346 19.75 27.27 -4.42
CA PHE A 346 18.30 27.43 -4.55
C PHE A 346 17.75 27.98 -3.25
N ARG A 347 17.02 29.11 -3.30
CA ARG A 347 16.50 29.81 -2.13
C ARG A 347 14.98 29.91 -2.15
N VAL A 348 14.36 29.79 -0.98
CA VAL A 348 12.92 29.96 -0.77
C VAL A 348 12.69 31.21 0.07
N TRP A 349 12.05 32.19 -0.54
CA TRP A 349 11.66 33.46 0.09
C TRP A 349 10.17 33.48 0.33
N VAL A 350 9.76 34.11 1.43
CA VAL A 350 8.36 34.27 1.84
C VAL A 350 8.11 35.72 2.21
N SER A 351 7.00 36.28 1.74
CA SER A 351 6.44 37.53 2.22
C SER A 351 4.98 37.31 2.65
N ASP A 352 4.41 38.24 3.43
CA ASP A 352 2.99 38.23 3.77
C ASP A 352 2.35 39.62 3.63
N GLU A 353 1.03 39.68 3.77
CA GLU A 353 0.30 40.94 3.63
C GLU A 353 0.66 41.99 4.71
N GLN A 354 1.13 41.54 5.88
CA GLN A 354 1.48 42.43 6.99
C GLN A 354 2.91 42.96 6.85
N ASP A 355 3.82 42.12 6.35
CA ASP A 355 5.20 42.49 6.04
C ASP A 355 5.53 42.07 4.61
N PRO A 356 5.43 43.00 3.63
CA PRO A 356 5.73 42.70 2.23
C PRO A 356 7.23 42.48 1.96
N SER A 357 8.09 42.58 2.98
CA SER A 357 9.51 42.27 2.84
C SER A 357 9.73 40.79 2.57
N TRP A 358 10.60 40.49 1.62
CA TRP A 358 11.01 39.12 1.31
C TRP A 358 12.04 38.67 2.35
N ILE A 359 11.70 37.66 3.14
CA ILE A 359 12.60 37.01 4.11
C ILE A 359 12.73 35.54 3.81
N GLU A 360 13.85 34.95 4.17
CA GLU A 360 14.06 33.50 3.99
C GLU A 360 13.07 32.70 4.84
N LEU A 361 12.61 31.54 4.32
CA LEU A 361 11.65 30.70 5.02
C LEU A 361 12.12 30.33 6.44
N GLU A 362 13.43 30.13 6.65
CA GLU A 362 14.02 29.81 7.96
C GLU A 362 13.84 30.93 9.00
N GLN A 363 13.60 32.15 8.57
CA GLN A 363 13.34 33.28 9.46
C GLN A 363 11.86 33.42 9.86
N ARG A 364 10.98 32.61 9.27
CA ARG A 364 9.57 32.51 9.66
C ARG A 364 9.41 31.66 10.92
N SER A 365 8.21 31.65 11.49
CA SER A 365 7.90 30.82 12.66
C SER A 365 8.12 29.33 12.34
N ALA A 366 8.54 28.55 13.34
CA ALA A 366 8.74 27.10 13.20
C ALA A 366 7.46 26.39 12.70
N GLY A 367 6.28 26.84 13.12
CA GLY A 367 5.01 26.32 12.64
C GLY A 367 4.78 26.55 11.15
N MET A 368 5.15 27.74 10.62
CA MET A 368 5.06 28.03 9.19
C MET A 368 6.03 27.18 8.37
N GLN A 369 7.28 27.07 8.81
CA GLN A 369 8.30 26.24 8.17
C GLN A 369 7.86 24.77 8.10
N TYR A 370 7.34 24.26 9.21
CA TYR A 370 6.83 22.91 9.32
C TYR A 370 5.65 22.68 8.36
N PHE A 371 4.64 23.55 8.40
CA PHE A 371 3.45 23.41 7.57
C PHE A 371 3.78 23.54 6.08
N PHE A 372 4.68 24.46 5.71
CA PHE A 372 5.15 24.55 4.32
C PHE A 372 5.82 23.26 3.85
N SER A 373 6.72 22.71 4.65
CA SER A 373 7.42 21.47 4.31
C SER A 373 6.48 20.28 4.22
N PHE A 374 5.54 20.18 5.16
CA PHE A 374 4.48 19.20 5.15
C PHE A 374 3.60 19.33 3.90
N PHE A 375 3.10 20.51 3.61
CA PHE A 375 2.27 20.77 2.44
C PHE A 375 2.99 20.46 1.13
N LEU A 376 4.26 20.83 1.02
CA LEU A 376 5.08 20.57 -0.17
C LEU A 376 5.24 19.07 -0.46
N ILE A 377 5.50 18.26 0.58
CA ILE A 377 5.59 16.81 0.45
C ILE A 377 4.28 16.25 -0.12
N PHE A 378 3.15 16.65 0.45
CA PHE A 378 1.86 16.15 0.03
C PHE A 378 1.45 16.65 -1.36
N LEU A 379 1.75 17.91 -1.70
CA LEU A 379 1.48 18.45 -3.03
C LEU A 379 2.16 17.63 -4.13
N VAL A 380 3.40 17.22 -3.90
CA VAL A 380 4.20 16.53 -4.90
C VAL A 380 3.95 15.02 -4.92
N GLU A 381 3.81 14.41 -3.75
CA GLU A 381 3.70 12.96 -3.64
C GLU A 381 2.26 12.47 -3.80
N ALA A 382 1.27 13.18 -3.27
CA ALA A 382 -0.12 12.75 -3.37
C ALA A 382 -0.80 13.11 -4.70
N GLU A 383 -0.46 14.26 -5.33
CA GLU A 383 -1.07 14.65 -6.61
C GLU A 383 -0.39 13.99 -7.83
N GLY A 384 0.86 13.52 -7.74
CA GLY A 384 1.61 13.09 -8.91
C GLY A 384 2.06 11.63 -8.92
N ALA A 385 2.87 11.23 -7.96
CA ALA A 385 3.56 9.94 -7.98
C ALA A 385 2.79 8.81 -7.30
N HIS A 386 1.82 9.13 -6.44
CA HIS A 386 1.17 8.19 -5.53
C HIS A 386 -0.34 8.40 -5.42
N ALA A 387 -1.02 8.70 -6.54
CA ALA A 387 -2.48 8.64 -6.60
C ALA A 387 -2.96 7.24 -6.16
N ASN A 388 -4.04 7.16 -5.39
CA ASN A 388 -4.60 5.92 -4.84
C ASN A 388 -3.67 5.17 -3.85
N SER A 389 -2.78 5.89 -3.15
CA SER A 389 -1.94 5.31 -2.09
C SER A 389 -2.61 5.42 -0.73
N ILE A 390 -2.17 4.60 0.20
CA ILE A 390 -2.55 4.66 1.62
C ILE A 390 -1.48 5.43 2.38
N LEU A 391 -1.84 6.58 2.92
CA LEU A 391 -0.95 7.48 3.65
C LEU A 391 -1.00 7.17 5.14
N LEU A 392 0.15 6.91 5.74
CA LEU A 392 0.31 6.62 7.17
C LEU A 392 1.16 7.74 7.80
N LEU A 393 0.52 8.64 8.53
CA LEU A 393 1.11 9.88 9.03
C LEU A 393 1.33 9.78 10.54
N ASP A 394 2.57 9.69 10.97
CA ASP A 394 2.90 9.57 12.39
C ASP A 394 3.09 10.96 13.01
N GLU A 395 2.18 11.37 13.90
CA GLU A 395 2.15 12.65 14.59
C GLU A 395 2.31 13.88 13.65
N PRO A 396 1.47 14.03 12.61
CA PRO A 396 1.69 14.99 11.51
C PRO A 396 1.61 16.46 11.90
N ALA A 397 1.28 16.80 13.13
CA ALA A 397 1.15 18.20 13.57
C ALA A 397 1.80 18.46 14.92
N LEU A 398 2.78 17.64 15.32
CA LEU A 398 3.40 17.68 16.63
C LEU A 398 3.96 19.07 17.02
N HIS A 399 4.50 19.81 16.05
CA HIS A 399 5.15 21.10 16.27
C HIS A 399 4.21 22.30 16.08
N LEU A 400 2.92 22.07 15.84
CA LEU A 400 1.92 23.11 15.64
C LEU A 400 1.12 23.39 16.93
N HIS A 401 0.72 24.64 17.13
CA HIS A 401 -0.22 24.97 18.21
C HIS A 401 -1.67 24.59 17.82
N GLY A 402 -2.55 24.45 18.81
CA GLY A 402 -3.86 23.83 18.66
C GLY A 402 -4.71 24.32 17.50
N THR A 403 -4.81 25.64 17.29
CA THR A 403 -5.58 26.20 16.16
C THR A 403 -5.01 25.79 14.79
N ALA A 404 -3.69 25.65 14.66
CA ALA A 404 -3.06 25.19 13.43
C ALA A 404 -3.24 23.67 13.25
N GLN A 405 -3.22 22.90 14.35
CA GLN A 405 -3.50 21.46 14.33
C GLN A 405 -4.91 21.15 13.79
N ALA A 406 -5.92 21.89 14.25
CA ALA A 406 -7.29 21.76 13.74
C ALA A 406 -7.40 22.01 12.22
N LYS A 407 -6.55 22.90 11.66
CA LYS A 407 -6.49 23.13 10.22
C LYS A 407 -5.84 21.96 9.46
N VAL A 408 -4.84 21.32 10.08
CA VAL A 408 -4.24 20.09 9.51
C VAL A 408 -5.29 18.99 9.37
N VAL A 409 -6.19 18.82 10.34
CA VAL A 409 -7.29 17.85 10.22
C VAL A 409 -8.13 18.12 8.97
N LYS A 410 -8.56 19.36 8.75
CA LYS A 410 -9.32 19.76 7.53
C LYS A 410 -8.52 19.54 6.25
N PHE A 411 -7.20 19.71 6.30
CA PHE A 411 -6.33 19.36 5.18
C PHE A 411 -6.35 17.85 4.92
N LEU A 412 -6.21 17.03 5.96
CA LEU A 412 -6.24 15.57 5.86
C LEU A 412 -7.60 15.05 5.34
N GLU A 413 -8.71 15.68 5.72
CA GLU A 413 -10.05 15.38 5.18
C GLU A 413 -10.13 15.61 3.66
N LYS A 414 -9.54 16.68 3.15
CA LYS A 414 -9.52 16.91 1.71
C LYS A 414 -8.56 15.93 0.99
N LEU A 415 -7.43 15.62 1.62
CA LEU A 415 -6.46 14.67 1.10
C LEU A 415 -7.05 13.26 1.02
N SER A 416 -7.87 12.87 2.00
CA SER A 416 -8.49 11.56 2.06
C SER A 416 -9.51 11.27 0.95
N LYS A 417 -9.95 12.28 0.21
CA LYS A 417 -10.81 12.09 -0.96
C LYS A 417 -10.12 11.38 -2.12
N ASN A 418 -8.79 11.48 -2.19
CA ASN A 418 -8.00 10.86 -3.26
C ASN A 418 -7.08 9.75 -2.74
N ASN A 419 -6.79 9.75 -1.43
CA ASN A 419 -5.86 8.81 -0.80
C ASN A 419 -6.39 8.42 0.58
N GLN A 420 -6.62 7.16 0.87
CA GLN A 420 -6.93 6.76 2.24
C GLN A 420 -5.82 7.24 3.17
N THR A 421 -6.19 7.99 4.21
CA THR A 421 -5.24 8.70 5.07
C THR A 421 -5.45 8.33 6.53
N PHE A 422 -4.44 7.72 7.14
CA PHE A 422 -4.41 7.36 8.55
C PHE A 422 -3.35 8.18 9.26
N TYR A 423 -3.69 8.77 10.38
CA TYR A 423 -2.73 9.53 11.17
C TYR A 423 -2.77 9.15 12.63
N SER A 424 -1.61 9.22 13.28
CA SER A 424 -1.49 9.07 14.73
C SER A 424 -1.47 10.42 15.40
N THR A 425 -2.01 10.49 16.61
CA THR A 425 -1.92 11.70 17.43
C THR A 425 -2.10 11.40 18.92
N HIS A 426 -1.50 12.25 19.75
CA HIS A 426 -1.80 12.36 21.17
C HIS A 426 -2.40 13.74 21.51
N SER A 427 -2.61 14.58 20.48
CA SER A 427 -3.16 15.93 20.67
C SER A 427 -4.69 15.92 20.57
N PRO A 428 -5.38 16.55 21.52
CA PRO A 428 -6.84 16.72 21.47
C PRO A 428 -7.30 17.57 20.28
N PHE A 429 -6.47 18.50 19.79
CA PHE A 429 -6.80 19.38 18.66
C PHE A 429 -6.75 18.68 17.30
N MET A 430 -6.20 17.48 17.27
CA MET A 430 -6.17 16.62 16.07
C MET A 430 -7.31 15.59 16.06
N VAL A 431 -8.20 15.62 17.02
CA VAL A 431 -9.37 14.73 17.08
C VAL A 431 -10.58 15.49 16.55
N ASP A 432 -11.18 14.96 15.49
CA ASP A 432 -12.47 15.45 15.02
C ASP A 432 -13.58 14.79 15.87
N VAL A 433 -14.21 15.61 16.71
CA VAL A 433 -15.27 15.11 17.61
C VAL A 433 -16.62 14.96 16.92
N ASP A 434 -16.80 15.58 15.74
CA ASP A 434 -18.01 15.44 14.93
C ASP A 434 -18.03 14.10 14.18
N HIS A 435 -16.83 13.45 14.04
CA HIS A 435 -16.63 12.19 13.34
C HIS A 435 -15.84 11.17 14.17
N LEU A 436 -16.34 10.86 15.37
CA LEU A 436 -15.69 9.90 16.30
C LEU A 436 -15.62 8.47 15.74
N GLU A 437 -16.47 8.12 14.78
CA GLU A 437 -16.41 6.83 14.08
C GLU A 437 -15.10 6.64 13.29
N ASN A 438 -14.37 7.72 12.99
CA ASN A 438 -13.06 7.69 12.34
C ASN A 438 -11.91 7.52 13.34
N VAL A 439 -12.20 7.48 14.64
CA VAL A 439 -11.18 7.40 15.69
C VAL A 439 -10.96 5.95 16.11
N ARG A 440 -9.69 5.59 16.29
CA ARG A 440 -9.26 4.30 16.88
C ARG A 440 -8.37 4.60 18.07
N VAL A 441 -8.71 4.00 19.20
CA VAL A 441 -7.95 4.19 20.45
C VAL A 441 -6.88 3.11 20.56
N VAL A 442 -5.63 3.55 20.68
CA VAL A 442 -4.47 2.67 20.85
C VAL A 442 -3.99 2.72 22.27
N PHE A 443 -3.92 1.57 22.92
CA PHE A 443 -3.55 1.44 24.34
C PHE A 443 -2.68 0.22 24.58
N GLU A 444 -1.99 0.22 25.71
CA GLU A 444 -1.24 -0.93 26.21
C GLU A 444 -2.12 -1.73 27.17
N ASP A 445 -2.28 -3.02 26.91
CA ASP A 445 -3.00 -3.94 27.80
C ASP A 445 -2.14 -4.30 29.03
N LYS A 446 -2.73 -4.91 30.03
CA LYS A 446 -2.07 -5.33 31.30
C LYS A 446 -0.81 -6.17 31.08
N ASP A 447 -0.77 -6.91 29.99
CA ASP A 447 0.38 -7.75 29.60
C ASP A 447 1.49 -6.98 28.86
N GLY A 448 1.36 -5.67 28.70
CA GLY A 448 2.29 -4.82 27.97
C GLY A 448 2.20 -4.99 26.43
N THR A 449 1.10 -5.49 25.93
CA THR A 449 0.82 -5.63 24.50
C THR A 449 -0.01 -4.47 23.97
N THR A 450 0.32 -3.99 22.76
CA THR A 450 -0.46 -2.96 22.08
C THR A 450 -1.79 -3.53 21.58
N LYS A 451 -2.88 -2.84 21.89
CA LYS A 451 -4.24 -3.12 21.42
C LYS A 451 -4.85 -1.91 20.75
N ILE A 452 -5.82 -2.16 19.88
CA ILE A 452 -6.63 -1.14 19.22
C ILE A 452 -8.10 -1.37 19.61
N SER A 453 -8.80 -0.31 19.95
CA SER A 453 -10.24 -0.31 20.17
C SER A 453 -10.95 0.58 19.17
N GLU A 454 -12.05 0.10 18.62
CA GLU A 454 -13.02 0.90 17.87
C GLU A 454 -13.98 1.63 18.81
N ASP A 455 -14.10 1.16 20.05
CA ASP A 455 -14.80 1.88 21.10
C ASP A 455 -13.95 3.05 21.58
N VAL A 456 -14.43 4.26 21.33
CA VAL A 456 -13.77 5.51 21.72
C VAL A 456 -13.87 5.80 23.21
N TRP A 457 -14.63 5.00 23.96
CA TRP A 457 -14.81 5.12 25.41
C TRP A 457 -14.14 3.97 26.19
N PRO A 458 -12.79 3.79 26.07
CA PRO A 458 -12.11 2.75 26.84
C PRO A 458 -12.19 3.03 28.34
N ARG A 459 -12.05 1.98 29.13
CA ARG A 459 -12.20 2.03 30.61
C ARG A 459 -11.02 2.73 31.33
N ASP A 460 -9.92 3.02 30.64
CA ASP A 460 -8.74 3.67 31.21
C ASP A 460 -8.79 5.20 30.99
N SER A 461 -8.88 5.96 32.11
CA SER A 461 -9.00 7.42 32.12
C SER A 461 -7.85 8.14 31.42
N ASP A 462 -6.64 7.61 31.49
CA ASP A 462 -5.45 8.26 30.93
C ASP A 462 -5.35 8.11 29.41
N THR A 463 -5.88 7.02 28.84
CA THR A 463 -5.96 6.82 27.38
C THR A 463 -7.04 7.66 26.73
N LEU A 464 -8.07 8.00 27.53
CA LEU A 464 -9.17 8.89 27.14
C LEU A 464 -8.80 10.36 27.16
N PHE A 465 -7.70 10.75 27.82
CA PHE A 465 -7.35 12.16 27.99
C PHE A 465 -7.39 12.99 26.70
N PRO A 466 -6.84 12.55 25.55
CA PRO A 466 -6.93 13.32 24.32
C PRO A 466 -8.37 13.52 23.83
N LEU A 467 -9.23 12.51 23.96
CA LEU A 467 -10.65 12.57 23.58
C LEU A 467 -11.45 13.45 24.53
N GLN A 468 -11.27 13.26 25.84
CA GLN A 468 -11.93 14.08 26.86
C GLN A 468 -11.50 15.55 26.77
N ALA A 469 -10.22 15.80 26.50
CA ALA A 469 -9.70 17.15 26.32
C ALA A 469 -10.25 17.80 25.04
N ALA A 470 -10.40 17.04 23.94
CA ALA A 470 -11.00 17.54 22.70
C ALA A 470 -12.47 17.92 22.90
N LEU A 471 -13.26 17.05 23.53
CA LEU A 471 -14.65 17.33 23.87
C LEU A 471 -14.78 18.50 24.85
N GLY A 472 -13.95 18.51 25.90
CA GLY A 472 -13.93 19.60 26.90
C GLY A 472 -13.52 20.93 26.30
N TYR A 473 -12.60 20.97 25.36
CA TYR A 473 -12.16 22.18 24.68
C TYR A 473 -13.26 22.76 23.77
N GLN A 474 -13.97 21.94 23.01
CA GLN A 474 -15.12 22.40 22.21
C GLN A 474 -16.24 22.95 23.11
N LEU A 475 -16.56 22.27 24.21
CA LEU A 475 -17.52 22.76 25.19
C LEU A 475 -17.06 24.11 25.77
N ALA A 476 -15.79 24.25 26.15
CA ALA A 476 -15.24 25.51 26.67
C ALA A 476 -15.26 26.62 25.63
N GLN A 477 -14.91 26.33 24.36
CA GLN A 477 -15.01 27.33 23.29
C GLN A 477 -16.45 27.81 23.08
N SER A 478 -17.42 26.92 23.11
CA SER A 478 -18.85 27.30 22.98
C SER A 478 -19.30 28.17 24.14
N LEU A 479 -18.77 27.94 25.34
CA LEU A 479 -19.04 28.76 26.54
C LEU A 479 -18.45 30.18 26.45
N PHE A 480 -17.28 30.35 25.84
CA PHE A 480 -16.61 31.66 25.76
C PHE A 480 -17.01 32.50 24.54
N LEU A 481 -17.53 31.89 23.47
CA LEU A 481 -17.85 32.57 22.22
C LEU A 481 -19.33 33.01 22.10
N SER A 482 -20.21 32.48 22.93
CA SER A 482 -21.66 32.75 22.82
C SER A 482 -22.09 33.88 23.75
N LYS A 483 -22.85 34.86 23.21
CA LYS A 483 -23.50 35.93 24.00
C LYS A 483 -24.67 35.42 24.87
N ARG A 484 -25.15 34.24 24.62
CA ARG A 484 -26.21 33.57 25.39
C ARG A 484 -25.76 32.14 25.71
N GLN A 485 -25.86 31.78 26.98
CA GLN A 485 -25.42 30.49 27.49
C GLN A 485 -26.60 29.80 28.16
N ILE A 486 -26.75 28.53 27.90
CA ILE A 486 -27.70 27.65 28.58
C ILE A 486 -26.85 26.64 29.36
N ILE A 487 -27.01 26.64 30.67
CA ILE A 487 -26.37 25.66 31.56
C ILE A 487 -27.30 24.47 31.68
N VAL A 488 -26.78 23.26 31.35
CA VAL A 488 -27.50 21.99 31.43
C VAL A 488 -26.82 21.10 32.45
N GLU A 489 -27.57 20.14 33.03
CA GLU A 489 -27.04 19.28 34.10
C GLU A 489 -26.13 18.17 33.59
N GLY A 490 -26.25 17.80 32.34
CA GLY A 490 -25.46 16.71 31.75
C GLY A 490 -25.28 16.82 30.23
N ILE A 491 -24.35 16.02 29.70
CA ILE A 491 -24.02 15.97 28.26
C ILE A 491 -25.24 15.53 27.45
N THR A 492 -26.12 14.69 27.98
CA THR A 492 -27.35 14.26 27.32
C THR A 492 -28.33 15.36 27.04
N ASP A 493 -28.31 16.45 27.85
CA ASP A 493 -29.21 17.59 27.70
C ASP A 493 -28.71 18.58 26.64
N LEU A 494 -27.50 18.38 26.14
CA LEU A 494 -26.89 19.17 25.08
C LEU A 494 -27.35 18.71 23.68
N TRP A 495 -27.92 17.48 23.60
CA TRP A 495 -28.39 16.86 22.36
C TRP A 495 -29.91 17.00 22.15
N LEU A 496 -30.59 17.62 23.07
CA LEU A 496 -32.02 18.00 23.01
C LEU A 496 -32.17 19.46 22.57
#